data_7cd41d0f0493788e10d6e0a9c3efc794
#
_entry.id   7cd41d0f0493788e10d6e0a9c3efc794
#
_cell.length_a   1.000
_cell.length_b   1.000
_cell.length_c   1.000
_cell.angle_alpha   90.00
_cell.angle_beta   90.00
_cell.angle_gamma   90.00
#
_symmetry.space_group_name_H-M   'P 1'
#
loop_
_entity.id
_entity.type
_entity.pdbx_description
1 polymer ?
#
loop_
_entity_poly.entity_id
_entity_poly.type
_entity_poly.pdbx_seq_one_letter_code
_entity_poly.pdbx_strand_id
1 'polypeptide(L)'
;MRALVQRVTESSVEVLSTKYSASIGKGMVILLGVREGDTIEELNYLAEKCSNLRIFEDEQDKMNLSIKDVGGEVLVISQFTLYGDTRRGNRPSFIDAARPEVADQLYNKFVLRMKEILGEEKVKCGIFGAMMLVKIFNDGPVTILVESKNDILLKSV
;
A
#
# COMPACT_ATOMS: atom_id res chain seq x y z
N MET A 1 -2.02 8.85 -6.72
CA MET A 1 -1.64 7.95 -5.59
C MET A 1 -0.70 6.85 -6.06
N ARG A 2 0.14 6.34 -5.17
CA ARG A 2 1.03 5.19 -5.41
C ARG A 2 0.83 4.13 -4.35
N ALA A 3 0.80 2.87 -4.76
CA ALA A 3 0.79 1.72 -3.88
C ALA A 3 1.96 0.80 -4.26
N LEU A 4 2.95 0.67 -3.37
CA LEU A 4 3.97 -0.36 -3.53
C LEU A 4 3.47 -1.63 -2.84
N VAL A 5 3.18 -2.64 -3.63
CA VAL A 5 2.61 -3.92 -3.19
C VAL A 5 3.71 -4.96 -3.12
N GLN A 6 3.81 -5.64 -1.97
CA GLN A 6 4.73 -6.76 -1.78
C GLN A 6 3.95 -8.00 -1.33
N ARG A 7 4.06 -9.10 -2.06
CA ARG A 7 3.53 -10.40 -1.64
C ARG A 7 4.33 -10.91 -0.45
N VAL A 8 3.65 -11.43 0.58
CA VAL A 8 4.30 -11.86 1.81
C VAL A 8 3.81 -13.22 2.28
N THR A 9 4.70 -13.96 2.95
CA THR A 9 4.31 -15.13 3.77
C THR A 9 3.73 -14.69 5.11
N GLU A 10 4.28 -13.59 5.65
CA GLU A 10 3.79 -12.91 6.85
C GLU A 10 4.32 -11.47 6.90
N SER A 11 3.68 -10.61 7.64
CA SER A 11 4.16 -9.24 7.90
C SER A 11 3.59 -8.71 9.21
N SER A 12 4.30 -7.76 9.82
CA SER A 12 3.83 -7.07 11.02
C SER A 12 4.26 -5.61 11.05
N VAL A 13 3.52 -4.82 11.82
CA VAL A 13 3.86 -3.44 12.16
C VAL A 13 3.82 -3.24 13.66
N GLU A 14 4.79 -2.52 14.19
CA GLU A 14 4.88 -2.13 15.60
C GLU A 14 5.05 -0.62 15.71
N VAL A 15 4.28 0.01 16.62
CA VAL A 15 4.41 1.43 16.99
C VAL A 15 4.78 1.48 18.47
N LEU A 16 6.07 1.61 18.76
CA LEU A 16 6.60 1.48 20.13
C LEU A 16 6.03 2.55 21.07
N SER A 17 5.78 3.76 20.59
CA SER A 17 5.26 4.88 21.40
C SER A 17 3.85 4.64 21.94
N THR A 18 3.02 3.86 21.24
CA THR A 18 1.63 3.57 21.62
C THR A 18 1.39 2.12 22.04
N LYS A 19 2.43 1.27 22.00
CA LYS A 19 2.35 -0.19 22.16
C LYS A 19 1.36 -0.86 21.18
N TYR A 20 1.10 -0.19 20.04
CA TYR A 20 0.26 -0.75 18.99
C TYR A 20 1.05 -1.78 18.19
N SER A 21 0.41 -2.89 17.87
CA SER A 21 0.94 -3.87 16.92
C SER A 21 -0.19 -4.50 16.09
N ALA A 22 0.12 -4.84 14.86
CA ALA A 22 -0.76 -5.63 14.00
C ALA A 22 0.08 -6.56 13.14
N SER A 23 -0.48 -7.73 12.81
CA SER A 23 0.20 -8.73 11.97
C SER A 23 -0.78 -9.37 11.01
N ILE A 24 -0.23 -9.87 9.91
CA ILE A 24 -0.91 -10.67 8.89
C ILE A 24 -0.12 -11.93 8.59
N GLY A 25 -0.80 -12.97 8.16
CA GLY A 25 -0.20 -14.16 7.55
C GLY A 25 0.02 -13.98 6.05
N LYS A 26 -0.17 -15.06 5.28
CA LYS A 26 -0.05 -15.05 3.81
C LYS A 26 -0.94 -13.97 3.20
N GLY A 27 -0.34 -13.10 2.40
CA GLY A 27 -1.07 -12.00 1.81
C GLY A 27 -0.16 -10.96 1.13
N MET A 28 -0.45 -9.69 1.36
CA MET A 28 0.37 -8.61 0.82
C MET A 28 0.47 -7.40 1.76
N VAL A 29 1.62 -6.74 1.72
CA VAL A 29 1.81 -5.40 2.28
C VAL A 29 1.56 -4.38 1.19
N ILE A 30 0.83 -3.31 1.52
CA ILE A 30 0.63 -2.14 0.66
C ILE A 30 1.25 -0.93 1.35
N LEU A 31 2.37 -0.44 0.82
CA LEU A 31 2.91 0.85 1.19
C LEU A 31 2.21 1.92 0.35
N LEU A 32 1.40 2.78 1.00
CA LEU A 32 0.52 3.73 0.30
C LEU A 32 1.04 5.16 0.41
N GLY A 33 1.34 5.77 -0.73
CA GLY A 33 1.66 7.19 -0.86
C GLY A 33 0.50 7.97 -1.45
N VAL A 34 0.21 9.12 -0.84
CA VAL A 34 -0.78 10.08 -1.33
C VAL A 34 -0.06 11.29 -1.90
N ARG A 35 -0.46 11.73 -3.10
CA ARG A 35 0.06 12.90 -3.78
C ARG A 35 -0.83 14.11 -3.55
N GLU A 36 -0.26 15.29 -3.65
CA GLU A 36 -1.05 16.52 -3.71
C GLU A 36 -1.99 16.50 -4.92
N GLY A 37 -3.29 16.76 -4.67
CA GLY A 37 -4.35 16.70 -5.67
C GLY A 37 -4.97 15.33 -5.92
N ASP A 38 -4.56 14.28 -5.20
CA ASP A 38 -5.25 12.98 -5.25
C ASP A 38 -6.65 13.08 -4.63
N THR A 39 -7.59 12.33 -5.20
CA THR A 39 -9.00 12.31 -4.82
C THR A 39 -9.49 10.91 -4.47
N ILE A 40 -10.78 10.79 -4.17
CA ILE A 40 -11.45 9.49 -3.93
C ILE A 40 -11.41 8.60 -5.19
N GLU A 41 -11.34 9.18 -6.37
CA GLU A 41 -11.29 8.40 -7.63
C GLU A 41 -9.98 7.63 -7.73
N GLU A 42 -8.83 8.29 -7.44
CA GLU A 42 -7.53 7.65 -7.41
C GLU A 42 -7.45 6.55 -6.33
N LEU A 43 -8.04 6.82 -5.17
CA LEU A 43 -8.12 5.87 -4.07
C LEU A 43 -8.91 4.61 -4.49
N ASN A 44 -10.11 4.78 -5.03
CA ASN A 44 -10.95 3.67 -5.46
C ASN A 44 -10.28 2.85 -6.56
N TYR A 45 -9.67 3.53 -7.53
CA TYR A 45 -8.90 2.86 -8.58
C TYR A 45 -7.78 1.99 -8.00
N LEU A 46 -6.98 2.52 -7.06
CA LEU A 46 -5.88 1.75 -6.46
C LEU A 46 -6.38 0.60 -5.60
N ALA A 47 -7.43 0.79 -4.79
CA ALA A 47 -8.00 -0.26 -3.97
C ALA A 47 -8.50 -1.45 -4.83
N GLU A 48 -9.25 -1.15 -5.89
CA GLU A 48 -9.71 -2.17 -6.85
C GLU A 48 -8.52 -2.81 -7.58
N LYS A 49 -7.54 -2.03 -8.01
CA LYS A 49 -6.37 -2.55 -8.71
C LYS A 49 -5.56 -3.48 -7.82
N CYS A 50 -5.24 -3.07 -6.59
CA CYS A 50 -4.47 -3.88 -5.64
C CYS A 50 -5.19 -5.18 -5.28
N SER A 51 -6.51 -5.13 -5.03
CA SER A 51 -7.29 -6.32 -4.67
C SER A 51 -7.46 -7.33 -5.81
N ASN A 52 -7.27 -6.91 -7.07
CA ASN A 52 -7.37 -7.76 -8.26
C ASN A 52 -6.00 -8.08 -8.90
N LEU A 53 -4.87 -7.65 -8.30
CA LEU A 53 -3.55 -8.04 -8.78
C LEU A 53 -3.38 -9.56 -8.71
N ARG A 54 -3.05 -10.17 -9.84
CA ARG A 54 -2.85 -11.62 -9.96
C ARG A 54 -1.39 -11.97 -9.69
N ILE A 55 -1.00 -11.89 -8.42
CA ILE A 55 0.37 -12.06 -7.93
C ILE A 55 0.56 -13.30 -7.05
N PHE A 56 -0.47 -14.09 -6.88
CA PHE A 56 -0.41 -15.39 -6.18
C PHE A 56 -0.43 -16.53 -7.19
N GLU A 57 0.26 -17.60 -6.85
CA GLU A 57 0.41 -18.76 -7.72
C GLU A 57 -0.85 -19.63 -7.70
N ASP A 58 -1.18 -20.14 -8.88
CA ASP A 58 -2.19 -21.18 -9.08
C ASP A 58 -1.57 -22.59 -8.91
N GLU A 59 -2.35 -23.63 -9.16
CA GLU A 59 -1.93 -25.05 -9.07
C GLU A 59 -0.82 -25.43 -10.08
N GLN A 60 -0.48 -24.54 -11.02
CA GLN A 60 0.56 -24.72 -12.03
C GLN A 60 1.77 -23.81 -11.78
N ASP A 61 1.90 -23.27 -10.57
CA ASP A 61 2.96 -22.32 -10.17
C ASP A 61 3.00 -21.04 -11.03
N LYS A 62 1.85 -20.61 -11.56
CA LYS A 62 1.74 -19.38 -12.34
C LYS A 62 1.04 -18.28 -11.51
N MET A 63 1.55 -17.06 -11.57
CA MET A 63 0.92 -15.90 -10.97
C MET A 63 -0.39 -15.56 -11.67
N ASN A 64 -1.48 -16.16 -11.24
CA ASN A 64 -2.81 -16.09 -11.83
C ASN A 64 -3.91 -15.73 -10.82
N LEU A 65 -3.65 -15.86 -9.54
CA LEU A 65 -4.64 -15.65 -8.49
C LEU A 65 -4.46 -14.30 -7.83
N SER A 66 -5.59 -13.66 -7.51
CA SER A 66 -5.64 -12.43 -6.72
C SER A 66 -5.65 -12.74 -5.22
N ILE A 67 -5.52 -11.70 -4.39
CA ILE A 67 -5.66 -11.85 -2.94
C ILE A 67 -7.05 -12.35 -2.53
N LYS A 68 -8.08 -12.02 -3.31
CA LYS A 68 -9.46 -12.51 -3.10
C LYS A 68 -9.53 -14.03 -3.30
N ASP A 69 -8.89 -14.52 -4.36
CA ASP A 69 -8.93 -15.95 -4.72
C ASP A 69 -8.22 -16.81 -3.68
N VAL A 70 -7.13 -16.32 -3.11
CA VAL A 70 -6.37 -17.06 -2.08
C VAL A 70 -6.86 -16.79 -0.64
N GLY A 71 -7.83 -15.90 -0.45
CA GLY A 71 -8.34 -15.53 0.87
C GLY A 71 -7.28 -14.92 1.78
N GLY A 72 -6.27 -14.28 1.20
CA GLY A 72 -5.13 -13.69 1.92
C GLY A 72 -5.48 -12.44 2.72
N GLU A 73 -4.50 -11.95 3.48
CA GLU A 73 -4.63 -10.78 4.35
C GLU A 73 -3.82 -9.59 3.80
N VAL A 74 -4.20 -8.37 4.19
CA VAL A 74 -3.54 -7.12 3.76
C VAL A 74 -3.07 -6.32 4.96
N LEU A 75 -1.82 -5.85 4.91
CA LEU A 75 -1.29 -4.84 5.83
C LEU A 75 -1.06 -3.53 5.06
N VAL A 76 -1.82 -2.49 5.38
CA VAL A 76 -1.68 -1.16 4.76
C VAL A 76 -0.82 -0.26 5.64
N ILE A 77 0.21 0.34 5.05
CA ILE A 77 1.15 1.26 5.72
C ILE A 77 1.20 2.58 4.95
N SER A 78 1.04 3.70 5.63
CA SER A 78 1.24 5.02 5.02
C SER A 78 2.72 5.27 4.71
N GLN A 79 3.03 5.72 3.48
CA GLN A 79 4.40 5.85 3.00
C GLN A 79 4.56 7.06 2.06
N PHE A 80 4.69 8.27 2.60
CA PHE A 80 4.84 9.49 1.79
C PHE A 80 6.15 9.53 1.00
N THR A 81 7.19 8.82 1.47
CA THR A 81 8.49 8.76 0.82
C THR A 81 8.48 8.08 -0.55
N LEU A 82 7.36 7.46 -0.96
CA LEU A 82 7.15 7.01 -2.34
C LEU A 82 7.13 8.19 -3.34
N TYR A 83 6.93 9.42 -2.84
CA TYR A 83 7.05 10.66 -3.61
C TYR A 83 8.37 11.39 -3.39
N GLY A 84 9.40 10.69 -2.88
CA GLY A 84 10.75 11.24 -2.75
C GLY A 84 11.41 11.45 -4.10
N ASP A 85 11.70 12.72 -4.45
CA ASP A 85 12.46 13.10 -5.64
C ASP A 85 13.95 13.29 -5.29
N THR A 86 14.80 12.46 -5.90
CA THR A 86 16.25 12.48 -5.72
C THR A 86 17.03 12.98 -6.94
N ARG A 87 16.35 13.51 -7.97
CA ARG A 87 16.99 13.96 -9.22
C ARG A 87 17.94 15.16 -9.03
N ARG A 88 17.77 15.92 -7.94
CA ARG A 88 18.53 17.13 -7.64
C ARG A 88 19.43 16.98 -6.39
N GLY A 89 20.12 15.85 -6.26
CA GLY A 89 21.05 15.58 -5.17
C GLY A 89 20.58 14.48 -4.21
N ASN A 90 21.38 14.22 -3.17
CA ASN A 90 21.19 13.07 -2.28
C ASN A 90 20.15 13.29 -1.17
N ARG A 91 19.67 14.53 -0.98
CA ARG A 91 18.57 14.83 -0.06
C ARG A 91 17.25 14.76 -0.81
N PRO A 92 16.36 13.76 -0.54
CA PRO A 92 15.09 13.67 -1.23
C PRO A 92 14.19 14.89 -0.99
N SER A 93 13.50 15.35 -2.02
CA SER A 93 12.44 16.34 -1.92
C SER A 93 11.09 15.61 -1.88
N PHE A 94 10.16 16.06 -1.04
CA PHE A 94 8.84 15.45 -0.86
C PHE A 94 7.71 16.42 -1.22
N ILE A 95 7.99 17.40 -2.09
CA ILE A 95 7.01 18.45 -2.50
C ILE A 95 5.76 17.85 -3.14
N ASP A 96 5.91 16.72 -3.83
CA ASP A 96 4.79 16.05 -4.50
C ASP A 96 3.90 15.24 -3.53
N ALA A 97 4.33 15.00 -2.31
CA ALA A 97 3.51 14.33 -1.30
C ALA A 97 2.40 15.27 -0.81
N ALA A 98 1.20 14.73 -0.61
CA ALA A 98 0.09 15.48 -0.04
C ALA A 98 0.40 15.93 1.40
N ARG A 99 -0.23 17.04 1.81
CA ARG A 99 -0.17 17.51 3.19
C ARG A 99 -0.72 16.44 4.14
N PRO A 100 -0.20 16.35 5.38
CA PRO A 100 -0.57 15.30 6.32
C PRO A 100 -2.08 15.15 6.53
N GLU A 101 -2.80 16.27 6.63
CA GLU A 101 -4.25 16.27 6.91
C GLU A 101 -5.05 15.61 5.77
N VAL A 102 -4.67 15.89 4.52
CA VAL A 102 -5.30 15.30 3.32
C VAL A 102 -4.89 13.84 3.19
N ALA A 103 -3.59 13.56 3.37
CA ALA A 103 -3.04 12.22 3.26
C ALA A 103 -3.65 11.26 4.30
N ASP A 104 -3.84 11.69 5.55
CA ASP A 104 -4.46 10.90 6.61
C ASP A 104 -5.91 10.52 6.25
N GLN A 105 -6.70 11.51 5.78
CA GLN A 105 -8.08 11.25 5.37
C GLN A 105 -8.17 10.23 4.25
N LEU A 106 -7.34 10.37 3.20
CA LEU A 106 -7.33 9.44 2.07
C LEU A 106 -6.78 8.07 2.46
N TYR A 107 -5.76 8.01 3.32
CA TYR A 107 -5.24 6.76 3.87
C TYR A 107 -6.31 5.98 4.62
N ASN A 108 -7.01 6.62 5.55
CA ASN A 108 -8.06 5.97 6.32
C ASN A 108 -9.22 5.49 5.43
N LYS A 109 -9.61 6.30 4.43
CA LYS A 109 -10.63 5.89 3.46
C LYS A 109 -10.16 4.73 2.58
N PHE A 110 -8.87 4.67 2.22
CA PHE A 110 -8.32 3.53 1.49
C PHE A 110 -8.39 2.25 2.31
N VAL A 111 -8.01 2.30 3.60
CA VAL A 111 -8.13 1.17 4.53
C VAL A 111 -9.58 0.69 4.61
N LEU A 112 -10.54 1.61 4.78
CA LEU A 112 -11.97 1.27 4.80
C LEU A 112 -12.41 0.61 3.48
N ARG A 113 -11.99 1.17 2.33
CA ARG A 113 -12.32 0.59 1.03
C ARG A 113 -11.76 -0.82 0.85
N MET A 114 -10.53 -1.07 1.30
CA MET A 114 -9.95 -2.41 1.29
C MET A 114 -10.74 -3.39 2.18
N LYS A 115 -11.21 -2.94 3.35
CA LYS A 115 -12.07 -3.72 4.26
C LYS A 115 -13.43 -4.06 3.63
N GLU A 116 -14.04 -3.11 2.92
CA GLU A 116 -15.28 -3.36 2.15
C GLU A 116 -15.08 -4.44 1.08
N ILE A 117 -13.92 -4.44 0.41
CA ILE A 117 -13.63 -5.39 -0.67
C ILE A 117 -13.27 -6.79 -0.15
N LEU A 118 -12.50 -6.88 0.93
CA LEU A 118 -11.88 -8.13 1.38
C LEU A 118 -12.46 -8.70 2.67
N GLY A 119 -13.16 -7.89 3.46
CA GLY A 119 -13.62 -8.21 4.81
C GLY A 119 -12.82 -7.48 5.89
N GLU A 120 -13.50 -7.10 6.97
CA GLU A 120 -12.94 -6.31 8.08
C GLU A 120 -11.74 -7.00 8.74
N GLU A 121 -11.82 -8.30 8.94
CA GLU A 121 -10.80 -9.11 9.61
C GLU A 121 -9.54 -9.33 8.75
N LYS A 122 -9.67 -9.21 7.42
CA LYS A 122 -8.58 -9.45 6.46
C LYS A 122 -7.66 -8.25 6.28
N VAL A 123 -8.03 -7.07 6.76
CA VAL A 123 -7.26 -5.84 6.54
C VAL A 123 -6.78 -5.27 7.87
N LYS A 124 -5.47 -5.22 8.02
CA LYS A 124 -4.76 -4.55 9.12
C LYS A 124 -4.07 -3.30 8.57
N CYS A 125 -3.74 -2.37 9.45
CA CYS A 125 -3.07 -1.14 9.04
C CYS A 125 -2.10 -0.64 10.11
N GLY A 126 -1.17 0.23 9.70
CA GLY A 126 -0.36 1.01 10.62
C GLY A 126 -1.10 2.26 11.12
N ILE A 127 -0.43 3.04 11.97
CA ILE A 127 -0.93 4.33 12.45
C ILE A 127 -0.32 5.44 11.59
N PHE A 128 -1.18 6.27 10.97
CA PHE A 128 -0.73 7.38 10.14
C PHE A 128 0.16 8.34 10.93
N GLY A 129 1.27 8.76 10.33
CA GLY A 129 2.21 9.72 10.92
C GLY A 129 3.05 9.18 12.09
N ALA A 130 2.83 7.96 12.54
CA ALA A 130 3.64 7.35 13.60
C ALA A 130 4.97 6.82 13.07
N MET A 131 5.97 6.76 13.96
CA MET A 131 7.20 6.00 13.70
C MET A 131 6.88 4.52 13.85
N MET A 132 7.01 3.77 12.77
CA MET A 132 6.64 2.35 12.68
C MET A 132 7.86 1.48 12.39
N LEU A 133 7.94 0.32 13.05
CA LEU A 133 8.81 -0.77 12.64
C LEU A 133 7.96 -1.79 11.87
N VAL A 134 8.23 -1.89 10.56
CA VAL A 134 7.51 -2.83 9.67
C VAL A 134 8.43 -3.99 9.33
N LYS A 135 7.97 -5.21 9.61
CA LYS A 135 8.65 -6.46 9.26
C LYS A 135 7.93 -7.06 8.05
N ILE A 136 8.64 -7.25 6.95
CA ILE A 136 8.08 -7.72 5.68
C ILE A 136 8.84 -8.96 5.22
N PHE A 137 8.19 -10.11 5.25
CA PHE A 137 8.74 -11.36 4.72
C PHE A 137 8.29 -11.51 3.27
N ASN A 138 9.00 -10.79 2.38
CA ASN A 138 8.63 -10.68 0.96
C ASN A 138 8.83 -12.02 0.24
N ASP A 139 7.73 -12.57 -0.25
CA ASP A 139 7.67 -13.88 -0.89
C ASP A 139 7.91 -13.77 -2.39
N GLY A 140 8.88 -14.55 -2.90
CA GLY A 140 9.21 -14.62 -4.31
C GLY A 140 10.59 -14.10 -4.76
N PRO A 141 11.08 -12.84 -4.49
CA PRO A 141 10.34 -11.67 -4.06
C PRO A 141 9.42 -11.10 -5.15
N VAL A 142 8.19 -10.74 -4.77
CA VAL A 142 7.23 -10.07 -5.66
C VAL A 142 6.95 -8.68 -5.11
N THR A 143 7.32 -7.65 -5.88
CA THR A 143 7.18 -6.24 -5.54
C THR A 143 6.71 -5.46 -6.76
N ILE A 144 5.55 -4.82 -6.67
CA ILE A 144 4.89 -4.13 -7.79
C ILE A 144 4.49 -2.73 -7.37
N LEU A 145 4.87 -1.74 -8.16
CA LEU A 145 4.38 -0.37 -8.02
C LEU A 145 3.11 -0.19 -8.85
N VAL A 146 2.02 0.17 -8.19
CA VAL A 146 0.76 0.56 -8.82
C VAL A 146 0.59 2.06 -8.69
N GLU A 147 0.34 2.73 -9.79
CA GLU A 147 0.16 4.19 -9.84
C GLU A 147 -1.24 4.54 -10.33
N SER A 148 -1.85 5.59 -9.77
CA SER A 148 -3.10 6.13 -10.28
C SER A 148 -2.92 6.80 -11.64
N LYS A 149 -4.01 7.01 -12.38
CA LYS A 149 -3.97 7.62 -13.71
C LYS A 149 -3.28 8.98 -13.72
N ASN A 150 -3.48 9.81 -12.70
CA ASN A 150 -2.86 11.12 -12.60
C ASN A 150 -1.33 11.02 -12.46
N ASP A 151 -0.81 10.03 -11.75
CA ASP A 151 0.64 9.80 -11.66
C ASP A 151 1.24 9.35 -13.00
N ILE A 152 0.51 8.59 -13.80
CA ILE A 152 0.95 8.12 -15.13
C ILE A 152 1.00 9.29 -16.12
N LEU A 153 -0.03 10.12 -16.15
CA LEU A 153 -0.12 11.26 -17.08
C LEU A 153 0.97 12.31 -16.86
N LEU A 154 1.39 12.53 -15.61
CA LEU A 154 2.42 13.51 -15.28
C LEU A 154 3.85 13.05 -15.59
N LYS A 155 4.07 11.76 -15.87
CA LYS A 155 5.35 11.23 -16.36
C LYS A 155 5.52 11.38 -17.87
N SER A 156 4.46 11.72 -18.59
CA SER A 156 4.41 11.80 -20.05
C SER A 156 4.63 13.23 -20.57
N VAL A 157 5.01 14.18 -19.69
CA VAL A 157 5.31 15.59 -20.02
C VAL A 157 6.82 15.90 -19.66
#